data_1f1e59a09a62fd2db35d4a6ce3204874
#
_entry.id   1f1e59a09a62fd2db35d4a6ce3204874
#
_cell.length_a   1.000
_cell.length_b   1.000
_cell.length_c   1.000
_cell.angle_alpha   90.00
_cell.angle_beta   90.00
_cell.angle_gamma   90.00
#
_symmetry.space_group_name_H-M   'P 1'
#
loop_
_entity.id
_entity.type
_entity.pdbx_description
1 polymer ?
#
loop_
_entity_poly.entity_id
_entity_poly.type
_entity_poly.pdbx_seq_one_letter_code
_entity_poly.pdbx_strand_id
1 'polypeptide(L)'
;TPAPEAGISLVVHSEALAAQKKERLDELLSAFSSVREIKESNLDAASNLTSSAPGFIAAVFEELALSAVRNSGLTKEEAFDFLIHSLYGTGKLLIEKKMSFEETLNRVATKGGITGEGAAVIHASVPHVFDQVFEKTLEKYEQLTEQAAKET
;
A
#
# COMPACT_ATOMS: atom_id res chain seq x y z
N THR A 1 -10.90 -5.91 -6.61
CA THR A 1 -9.80 -5.67 -7.56
C THR A 1 -9.75 -4.18 -7.83
N PRO A 2 -8.59 -3.52 -7.73
CA PRO A 2 -8.48 -2.13 -8.18
C PRO A 2 -8.92 -2.02 -9.63
N ALA A 3 -9.36 -0.83 -10.04
CA ALA A 3 -9.71 -0.56 -11.43
C ALA A 3 -8.55 -1.02 -12.35
N PRO A 4 -8.83 -1.54 -13.55
CA PRO A 4 -7.81 -2.15 -14.43
C PRO A 4 -6.58 -1.27 -14.67
N GLU A 5 -6.74 0.04 -14.61
CA GLU A 5 -5.67 1.02 -14.82
C GLU A 5 -4.80 1.29 -13.56
N ALA A 6 -5.18 0.77 -12.39
CA ALA A 6 -4.49 0.99 -11.12
C ALA A 6 -3.81 -0.28 -10.57
N GLY A 7 -3.90 -1.40 -11.25
CA GLY A 7 -3.28 -2.66 -10.85
C GLY A 7 -1.76 -2.64 -11.05
N ILE A 8 -1.05 -3.40 -10.21
CA ILE A 8 0.38 -3.68 -10.36
C ILE A 8 0.56 -5.17 -10.56
N SER A 9 1.26 -5.56 -11.63
CA SER A 9 1.74 -6.94 -11.85
C SER A 9 3.20 -7.03 -11.45
N LEU A 10 3.48 -7.83 -10.44
CA LEU A 10 4.85 -8.17 -10.06
C LEU A 10 5.32 -9.34 -10.92
N VAL A 11 6.50 -9.23 -11.51
CA VAL A 11 7.09 -10.28 -12.32
C VAL A 11 8.48 -10.62 -11.84
N VAL A 12 8.78 -11.93 -11.85
CA VAL A 12 10.12 -12.47 -11.66
C VAL A 12 10.44 -13.27 -12.90
N HIS A 13 11.37 -12.80 -13.70
CA HIS A 13 11.76 -13.50 -14.91
C HIS A 13 12.84 -14.54 -14.62
N SER A 14 12.60 -15.78 -15.03
CA SER A 14 13.64 -16.80 -15.04
C SER A 14 14.81 -16.39 -15.95
N GLU A 15 16.04 -16.62 -15.52
CA GLU A 15 17.24 -16.40 -16.33
C GLU A 15 17.25 -17.23 -17.63
N ALA A 16 16.59 -18.38 -17.61
CA ALA A 16 16.46 -19.27 -18.77
C ALA A 16 15.45 -18.73 -19.82
N LEU A 17 14.65 -17.73 -19.49
CA LEU A 17 13.63 -17.19 -20.40
C LEU A 17 14.29 -16.22 -21.40
N ALA A 18 14.14 -16.50 -22.71
CA ALA A 18 14.65 -15.64 -23.78
C ALA A 18 14.08 -14.22 -23.68
N ALA A 19 14.91 -13.21 -23.92
CA ALA A 19 14.56 -11.79 -23.80
C ALA A 19 13.26 -11.41 -24.56
N GLN A 20 13.11 -11.91 -25.78
CA GLN A 20 11.91 -11.67 -26.61
C GLN A 20 10.61 -12.20 -25.96
N LYS A 21 10.70 -13.31 -25.19
CA LYS A 21 9.55 -13.86 -24.48
C LYS A 21 9.23 -13.04 -23.23
N LYS A 22 10.26 -12.49 -22.55
CA LYS A 22 10.09 -11.55 -21.43
C LYS A 22 9.34 -10.30 -21.88
N GLU A 23 9.84 -9.65 -22.95
CA GLU A 23 9.21 -8.45 -23.53
C GLU A 23 7.74 -8.69 -23.88
N ARG A 24 7.46 -9.81 -24.55
CA ARG A 24 6.07 -10.13 -24.94
C ARG A 24 5.15 -10.39 -23.74
N LEU A 25 5.65 -10.98 -22.67
CA LEU A 25 4.88 -11.16 -21.44
C LEU A 25 4.59 -9.80 -20.79
N ASP A 26 5.60 -8.95 -20.71
CA ASP A 26 5.47 -7.62 -20.11
C ASP A 26 4.51 -6.73 -20.93
N GLU A 27 4.55 -6.79 -22.26
CA GLU A 27 3.57 -6.14 -23.13
C GLU A 27 2.14 -6.61 -22.86
N LEU A 28 1.92 -7.92 -22.75
CA LEU A 28 0.60 -8.49 -22.46
C LEU A 28 0.07 -8.04 -21.09
N LEU A 29 0.91 -8.06 -20.07
CA LEU A 29 0.54 -7.63 -18.71
C LEU A 29 0.31 -6.11 -18.65
N SER A 30 1.05 -5.32 -19.43
CA SER A 30 0.92 -3.86 -19.48
C SER A 30 -0.41 -3.39 -20.05
N ALA A 31 -1.15 -4.28 -20.74
CA ALA A 31 -2.48 -3.95 -21.26
C ALA A 31 -3.53 -3.72 -20.15
N PHE A 32 -3.27 -4.19 -18.92
CA PHE A 32 -4.23 -4.10 -17.79
C PHE A 32 -3.60 -3.79 -16.44
N SER A 33 -2.28 -3.59 -16.38
CA SER A 33 -1.59 -3.27 -15.12
C SER A 33 -0.25 -2.57 -15.36
N SER A 34 0.28 -1.95 -14.32
CA SER A 34 1.68 -1.51 -14.32
C SER A 34 2.59 -2.69 -14.00
N VAL A 35 3.41 -3.13 -14.95
CA VAL A 35 4.37 -4.23 -14.75
C VAL A 35 5.59 -3.74 -13.97
N ARG A 36 6.01 -4.51 -12.99
CA ARG A 36 7.22 -4.26 -12.19
C ARG A 36 8.02 -5.54 -12.05
N GLU A 37 9.21 -5.58 -12.65
CA GLU A 37 10.16 -6.66 -12.42
C GLU A 37 10.82 -6.48 -11.06
N ILE A 38 10.89 -7.56 -10.28
CA ILE A 38 11.47 -7.60 -8.95
C ILE A 38 12.35 -8.84 -8.77
N LYS A 39 13.19 -8.83 -7.74
CA LYS A 39 13.91 -10.03 -7.33
C LYS A 39 12.96 -11.00 -6.66
N GLU A 40 13.13 -12.30 -6.90
CA GLU A 40 12.32 -13.36 -6.28
C GLU A 40 12.34 -13.27 -4.74
N SER A 41 13.51 -12.96 -4.15
CA SER A 41 13.65 -12.77 -2.70
C SER A 41 12.80 -11.64 -2.10
N ASN A 42 12.26 -10.75 -2.92
CA ASN A 42 11.43 -9.63 -2.49
C ASN A 42 9.93 -9.83 -2.82
N LEU A 43 9.56 -10.98 -3.40
CA LEU A 43 8.20 -11.20 -3.91
C LEU A 43 7.15 -11.07 -2.81
N ASP A 44 7.35 -11.71 -1.67
CA ASP A 44 6.39 -11.70 -0.55
C ASP A 44 6.23 -10.29 0.05
N ALA A 45 7.35 -9.59 0.26
CA ALA A 45 7.33 -8.21 0.75
C ALA A 45 6.65 -7.25 -0.26
N ALA A 46 6.92 -7.41 -1.55
CA ALA A 46 6.28 -6.62 -2.59
C ALA A 46 4.79 -6.96 -2.73
N SER A 47 4.39 -8.23 -2.53
CA SER A 47 3.00 -8.66 -2.51
C SER A 47 2.24 -8.02 -1.34
N ASN A 48 2.86 -7.83 -0.18
CA ASN A 48 2.26 -7.07 0.91
C ASN A 48 1.93 -5.62 0.50
N LEU A 49 2.79 -4.98 -0.30
CA LEU A 49 2.60 -3.59 -0.74
C LEU A 49 1.69 -3.44 -1.96
N THR A 50 1.34 -4.51 -2.65
CA THR A 50 0.50 -4.46 -3.86
C THR A 50 -0.83 -5.17 -3.68
N SER A 51 -0.81 -6.41 -3.22
CA SER A 51 -2.00 -7.25 -3.11
C SER A 51 -2.69 -7.12 -1.75
N SER A 52 -1.91 -7.06 -0.65
CA SER A 52 -2.44 -6.96 0.72
C SER A 52 -2.66 -5.52 1.18
N ALA A 53 -1.87 -4.57 0.66
CA ALA A 53 -1.91 -3.17 1.08
C ALA A 53 -3.31 -2.51 1.01
N PRO A 54 -4.19 -2.79 0.05
CA PRO A 54 -5.55 -2.26 0.08
C PRO A 54 -6.30 -2.61 1.37
N GLY A 55 -6.12 -3.83 1.90
CA GLY A 55 -6.67 -4.26 3.18
C GLY A 55 -6.04 -3.54 4.36
N PHE A 56 -4.70 -3.39 4.37
CA PHE A 56 -3.98 -2.67 5.44
C PHE A 56 -4.35 -1.19 5.47
N ILE A 57 -4.44 -0.56 4.30
CA ILE A 57 -4.89 0.82 4.13
C ILE A 57 -6.31 0.97 4.68
N ALA A 58 -7.24 0.08 4.31
CA ALA A 58 -8.61 0.11 4.80
C ALA A 58 -8.65 0.02 6.33
N ALA A 59 -7.91 -0.92 6.94
CA ALA A 59 -7.88 -1.08 8.40
C ALA A 59 -7.31 0.14 9.12
N VAL A 60 -6.21 0.72 8.63
CA VAL A 60 -5.59 1.92 9.22
C VAL A 60 -6.52 3.13 9.13
N PHE A 61 -7.15 3.34 7.98
CA PHE A 61 -7.99 4.50 7.76
C PHE A 61 -9.38 4.34 8.40
N GLU A 62 -9.89 3.11 8.52
CA GLU A 62 -11.07 2.83 9.35
C GLU A 62 -10.83 3.28 10.79
N GLU A 63 -9.70 2.90 11.38
CA GLU A 63 -9.37 3.27 12.76
C GLU A 63 -9.17 4.78 12.94
N LEU A 64 -8.59 5.46 11.93
CA LEU A 64 -8.48 6.91 11.92
C LEU A 64 -9.86 7.59 11.93
N ALA A 65 -10.80 7.12 11.10
CA ALA A 65 -12.17 7.64 11.07
C ALA A 65 -12.92 7.37 12.38
N LEU A 66 -12.79 6.15 12.93
CA LEU A 66 -13.41 5.79 14.21
C LEU A 66 -12.82 6.60 15.37
N SER A 67 -11.53 6.93 15.31
CA SER A 67 -10.91 7.83 16.28
C SER A 67 -11.51 9.24 16.21
N ALA A 68 -11.76 9.74 15.00
CA ALA A 68 -12.44 11.03 14.84
C ALA A 68 -13.84 11.00 15.46
N VAL A 69 -14.62 9.96 15.25
CA VAL A 69 -15.96 9.76 15.88
C VAL A 69 -15.83 9.75 17.40
N ARG A 70 -14.88 9.01 17.97
CA ARG A 70 -14.69 8.92 19.44
C ARG A 70 -14.29 10.25 20.09
N ASN A 71 -13.62 11.12 19.35
CA ASN A 71 -13.05 12.37 19.88
C ASN A 71 -13.77 13.64 19.41
N SER A 72 -14.92 13.50 18.73
CA SER A 72 -15.70 14.64 18.22
C SER A 72 -17.18 14.32 18.23
N GLY A 73 -18.00 15.23 17.70
CA GLY A 73 -19.43 15.01 17.47
C GLY A 73 -19.79 14.50 16.07
N LEU A 74 -18.80 14.06 15.27
CA LEU A 74 -19.04 13.51 13.92
C LEU A 74 -19.77 12.17 13.99
N THR A 75 -20.69 11.97 13.06
CA THR A 75 -21.26 10.64 12.79
C THR A 75 -20.23 9.76 12.09
N LYS A 76 -20.44 8.45 12.10
CA LYS A 76 -19.60 7.51 11.39
C LYS A 76 -19.61 7.78 9.88
N GLU A 77 -20.78 8.05 9.31
CA GLU A 77 -20.96 8.37 7.90
C GLU A 77 -20.14 9.59 7.48
N GLU A 78 -20.22 10.68 8.24
CA GLU A 78 -19.47 11.91 7.96
C GLU A 78 -17.95 11.68 8.04
N ALA A 79 -17.47 11.00 9.08
CA ALA A 79 -16.05 10.73 9.25
C ALA A 79 -15.47 9.88 8.11
N PHE A 80 -16.21 8.87 7.67
CA PHE A 80 -15.79 8.00 6.55
C PHE A 80 -15.83 8.75 5.22
N ASP A 81 -16.88 9.53 4.94
CA ASP A 81 -16.99 10.33 3.72
C ASP A 81 -15.83 11.32 3.59
N PHE A 82 -15.56 12.10 4.63
CA PHE A 82 -14.45 13.06 4.64
C PHE A 82 -13.08 12.38 4.42
N LEU A 83 -12.88 11.24 5.06
CA LEU A 83 -11.62 10.52 4.95
C LEU A 83 -11.40 9.90 3.56
N ILE A 84 -12.45 9.32 2.96
CA ILE A 84 -12.38 8.76 1.60
C ILE A 84 -12.02 9.84 0.58
N HIS A 85 -12.62 11.03 0.67
CA HIS A 85 -12.30 12.15 -0.21
C HIS A 85 -10.86 12.66 0.01
N SER A 86 -10.39 12.68 1.26
CA SER A 86 -9.00 13.02 1.59
C SER A 86 -8.00 12.02 1.03
N LEU A 87 -8.30 10.71 1.13
CA LEU A 87 -7.49 9.63 0.54
C LEU A 87 -7.38 9.76 -0.98
N TYR A 88 -8.51 9.99 -1.64
CA TYR A 88 -8.54 10.18 -3.08
C TYR A 88 -7.69 11.37 -3.51
N GLY A 89 -7.85 12.53 -2.85
CA GLY A 89 -7.06 13.72 -3.12
C GLY A 89 -5.56 13.52 -2.88
N THR A 90 -5.20 12.85 -1.79
CA THR A 90 -3.80 12.50 -1.47
C THR A 90 -3.22 11.56 -2.51
N GLY A 91 -3.95 10.52 -2.91
CA GLY A 91 -3.53 9.60 -3.98
C GLY A 91 -3.25 10.32 -5.30
N LYS A 92 -4.07 11.29 -5.67
CA LYS A 92 -3.84 12.12 -6.87
C LYS A 92 -2.56 12.96 -6.77
N LEU A 93 -2.25 13.53 -5.60
CA LEU A 93 -1.00 14.27 -5.41
C LEU A 93 0.23 13.36 -5.60
N LEU A 94 0.20 12.17 -5.01
CA LEU A 94 1.30 11.21 -5.09
C LEU A 94 1.48 10.67 -6.53
N ILE A 95 0.39 10.32 -7.22
CA ILE A 95 0.44 9.65 -8.52
C ILE A 95 0.54 10.65 -9.67
N GLU A 96 -0.39 11.61 -9.77
CA GLU A 96 -0.47 12.53 -10.91
C GLU A 96 0.54 13.66 -10.82
N LYS A 97 0.81 14.18 -9.61
CA LYS A 97 1.80 15.24 -9.38
C LYS A 97 3.18 14.70 -9.04
N LYS A 98 3.32 13.38 -8.89
CA LYS A 98 4.58 12.70 -8.52
C LYS A 98 5.22 13.27 -7.25
N MET A 99 4.40 13.77 -6.33
CA MET A 99 4.88 14.26 -5.04
C MET A 99 5.32 13.10 -4.17
N SER A 100 6.40 13.29 -3.40
CA SER A 100 6.77 12.34 -2.34
C SER A 100 5.80 12.43 -1.16
N PHE A 101 5.85 11.43 -0.26
CA PHE A 101 5.11 11.48 1.01
C PHE A 101 5.53 12.68 1.85
N GLU A 102 6.82 12.97 1.90
CA GLU A 102 7.37 14.11 2.63
C GLU A 102 6.90 15.45 2.07
N GLU A 103 6.95 15.63 0.74
CA GLU A 103 6.45 16.84 0.09
C GLU A 103 4.94 17.02 0.32
N THR A 104 4.17 15.93 0.30
CA THR A 104 2.74 15.97 0.57
C THR A 104 2.45 16.38 2.00
N LEU A 105 3.19 15.84 2.97
CA LEU A 105 3.09 16.23 4.38
C LEU A 105 3.46 17.72 4.55
N ASN A 106 4.60 18.14 4.04
CA ASN A 106 5.09 19.51 4.17
C ASN A 106 4.17 20.55 3.49
N ARG A 107 3.43 20.16 2.47
CA ARG A 107 2.47 21.03 1.79
C ARG A 107 1.30 21.45 2.70
N VAL A 108 0.89 20.58 3.61
CA VAL A 108 -0.26 20.81 4.50
C VAL A 108 0.14 21.10 5.95
N ALA A 109 1.38 20.73 6.34
CA ALA A 109 1.91 21.00 7.67
C ALA A 109 2.50 22.42 7.73
N THR A 110 1.83 23.32 8.43
CA THR A 110 2.39 24.63 8.79
C THR A 110 3.21 24.51 10.07
N LYS A 111 4.22 25.37 10.23
CA LYS A 111 5.06 25.38 11.43
C LYS A 111 4.21 25.62 12.70
N GLY A 112 4.22 24.67 13.63
CA GLY A 112 3.39 24.71 14.85
C GLY A 112 1.90 24.44 14.58
N GLY A 113 1.56 23.91 13.40
CA GLY A 113 0.18 23.59 13.01
C GLY A 113 -0.25 22.19 13.42
N ILE A 114 -1.56 21.96 13.38
CA ILE A 114 -2.23 20.71 13.79
C ILE A 114 -1.67 19.49 13.07
N THR A 115 -1.41 19.59 11.76
CA THR A 115 -0.89 18.48 10.95
C THR A 115 0.48 18.02 11.43
N GLY A 116 1.36 18.94 11.82
CA GLY A 116 2.69 18.61 12.34
C GLY A 116 2.62 17.85 13.66
N GLU A 117 1.75 18.26 14.59
CA GLU A 117 1.54 17.57 15.86
C GLU A 117 0.99 16.15 15.64
N GLY A 118 -0.03 16.01 14.77
CA GLY A 118 -0.57 14.69 14.42
C GLY A 118 0.47 13.78 13.76
N ALA A 119 1.28 14.31 12.82
CA ALA A 119 2.33 13.56 12.15
C ALA A 119 3.41 13.09 13.13
N ALA A 120 3.78 13.90 14.12
CA ALA A 120 4.74 13.51 15.15
C ALA A 120 4.25 12.29 15.96
N VAL A 121 2.98 12.25 16.34
CA VAL A 121 2.38 11.08 17.02
C VAL A 121 2.39 9.84 16.13
N ILE A 122 2.04 9.98 14.85
CA ILE A 122 2.05 8.91 13.88
C ILE A 122 3.47 8.34 13.71
N HIS A 123 4.47 9.20 13.49
CA HIS A 123 5.85 8.78 13.32
C HIS A 123 6.44 8.11 14.56
N ALA A 124 5.97 8.46 15.75
CA ALA A 124 6.41 7.82 16.98
C ALA A 124 5.82 6.43 17.21
N SER A 125 4.61 6.15 16.70
CA SER A 125 3.84 4.95 17.07
C SER A 125 3.68 3.95 15.92
N VAL A 126 3.44 4.44 14.71
CA VAL A 126 3.04 3.60 13.57
C VAL A 126 4.17 2.73 13.01
N PRO A 127 5.48 3.11 13.01
CA PRO A 127 6.52 2.22 12.52
C PRO A 127 6.49 0.85 13.18
N HIS A 128 6.39 0.78 14.50
CA HIS A 128 6.31 -0.49 15.23
C HIS A 128 5.10 -1.34 14.83
N VAL A 129 3.96 -0.71 14.55
CA VAL A 129 2.75 -1.43 14.09
C VAL A 129 3.00 -2.06 12.72
N PHE A 130 3.60 -1.34 11.79
CA PHE A 130 3.88 -1.89 10.47
C PHE A 130 5.00 -2.93 10.47
N ASP A 131 6.00 -2.80 11.34
CA ASP A 131 7.01 -3.85 11.53
C ASP A 131 6.32 -5.16 11.96
N GLN A 132 5.38 -5.12 12.90
CA GLN A 132 4.60 -6.28 13.31
C GLN A 132 3.71 -6.83 12.18
N VAL A 133 3.10 -5.97 11.36
CA VAL A 133 2.31 -6.40 10.19
C VAL A 133 3.19 -7.18 9.23
N PHE A 134 4.37 -6.66 8.88
CA PHE A 134 5.30 -7.34 7.99
C PHE A 134 5.81 -8.65 8.57
N GLU A 135 6.20 -8.68 9.83
CA GLU A 135 6.62 -9.90 10.52
C GLU A 135 5.54 -10.99 10.40
N LYS A 136 4.30 -10.69 10.78
CA LYS A 136 3.19 -11.66 10.76
C LYS A 136 2.80 -12.11 9.35
N THR A 137 2.85 -11.24 8.38
CA THR A 137 2.50 -11.59 7.00
C THR A 137 3.59 -12.41 6.32
N LEU A 138 4.86 -12.11 6.57
CA LEU A 138 5.98 -12.89 6.04
C LEU A 138 6.03 -14.30 6.67
N GLU A 139 5.85 -14.43 8.00
CA GLU A 139 5.67 -15.73 8.65
C GLU A 139 4.53 -16.54 8.01
N LYS A 140 3.45 -15.88 7.62
CA LYS A 140 2.31 -16.56 6.98
C LYS A 140 2.63 -17.02 5.55
N TYR A 141 3.38 -16.26 4.77
CA TYR A 141 3.86 -16.68 3.46
C TYR A 141 4.73 -17.93 3.56
N GLU A 142 5.69 -17.97 4.50
CA GLU A 142 6.52 -19.14 4.74
C GLU A 142 5.68 -20.38 5.05
N GLN A 143 4.70 -20.28 5.97
CA GLN A 143 3.80 -21.38 6.30
C GLN A 143 3.00 -21.90 5.09
N LEU A 144 2.51 -20.99 4.24
CA LEU A 144 1.76 -21.37 3.04
C LEU A 144 2.65 -22.07 2.01
N THR A 145 3.87 -21.61 1.84
CA THR A 145 4.87 -22.23 0.95
C THR A 145 5.23 -23.65 1.44
N GLU A 146 5.44 -23.83 2.75
CA GLU A 146 5.70 -25.15 3.32
C GLU A 146 4.51 -26.10 3.19
N GLN A 147 3.28 -25.60 3.31
CA GLN A 147 2.09 -26.40 3.12
C GLN A 147 1.94 -26.86 1.67
N ALA A 148 2.10 -25.94 0.72
CA ALA A 148 2.05 -26.27 -0.71
C ALA A 148 3.13 -27.31 -1.12
N ALA A 149 4.33 -27.23 -0.56
CA ALA A 149 5.40 -28.18 -0.80
C ALA A 149 5.12 -29.60 -0.25
N LYS A 150 4.24 -29.73 0.74
CA LYS A 150 3.86 -31.05 1.32
C LYS A 150 2.72 -31.72 0.57
N GLU A 151 1.97 -30.96 -0.24
CA GLU A 151 0.83 -31.45 -1.03
C GLU A 151 1.23 -31.85 -2.46
N THR A 152 2.49 -31.61 -2.85
CA THR A 152 3.07 -31.96 -4.17
C THR A 152 3.94 -33.19 -4.09
#